data_53e4f8934f7c7a067fcdf2443657a2ac
#
_entry.id   53e4f8934f7c7a067fcdf2443657a2ac
#
_cell.length_a   1.000
_cell.length_b   1.000
_cell.length_c   1.000
_cell.angle_alpha   90.00
_cell.angle_beta   90.00
_cell.angle_gamma   90.00
#
_symmetry.space_group_name_H-M   'P 1'
#
loop_
_entity.id
_entity.type
_entity.pdbx_description
1 polymer ?
#
loop_
_entity_poly.entity_id
_entity_poly.type
_entity_poly.pdbx_seq_one_letter_code
_entity_poly.pdbx_strand_id
1 'polypeptide(L)'
;MNKFSESLIFCVSCCLVFLATPVIAQDTVYINKLGGGTTSIKGQITNMTPDGVTIDGKDFPVSEIARIAVGKEPSAVNRLREEMLNEQYANCLAGIAKLRNVPDKPLLQQEIEFMKAYSTARLSLAQGAISAVKAGTAIKGFLDKYPNSIHTYPATEQFGRLAYSIGKPELAAQEFEKLRGAKWEEYQMRGQFLHGRMMAVLGQTAKAKTDFEGILKQTSNSDLAKQYKVLARCEQARIEGLTGGAAAALGKLNQLVSDSKSDENVELFAHIYNAMGAIHEKNESLKEARDAYLHTQLLFGNVEDPAAEALYRLSKIYVTLNDSKRAGEAKRELQTKYRNSYWAKKGS
;
A
#
# COMPACT_ATOMS: atom_id res chain seq x y z
N MET A 1 31.07 -28.90 92.79
CA MET A 1 31.90 -28.69 91.61
C MET A 1 31.07 -28.89 90.39
N ASN A 2 30.51 -27.80 89.86
CA ASN A 2 29.61 -27.79 88.70
C ASN A 2 30.33 -27.16 87.52
N LYS A 3 30.44 -27.92 86.47
CA LYS A 3 30.87 -27.41 85.14
C LYS A 3 29.66 -26.97 84.37
N PHE A 4 29.55 -25.66 84.09
CA PHE A 4 28.62 -25.08 83.10
C PHE A 4 29.16 -25.33 81.68
N SER A 5 28.33 -25.95 80.86
CA SER A 5 28.52 -26.10 79.40
C SER A 5 27.78 -24.98 78.74
N GLU A 6 28.50 -24.05 78.11
CA GLU A 6 27.94 -23.02 77.27
C GLU A 6 27.74 -23.57 75.86
N SER A 7 26.50 -23.72 75.46
CA SER A 7 26.11 -24.03 74.05
C SER A 7 26.01 -22.75 73.26
N LEU A 8 26.92 -22.57 72.31
CA LEU A 8 26.93 -21.45 71.32
C LEU A 8 26.00 -21.79 70.20
N ILE A 9 24.85 -21.12 70.17
CA ILE A 9 23.87 -21.20 69.05
C ILE A 9 24.33 -20.28 67.95
N PHE A 10 24.83 -20.84 66.86
CA PHE A 10 25.20 -20.15 65.63
C PHE A 10 23.94 -19.94 64.79
N CYS A 11 23.38 -18.73 64.78
CA CYS A 11 22.26 -18.36 63.95
C CYS A 11 22.74 -18.02 62.55
N VAL A 12 22.71 -18.98 61.63
CA VAL A 12 23.02 -18.74 60.20
C VAL A 12 21.82 -18.06 59.60
N SER A 13 21.90 -16.75 59.50
CA SER A 13 20.92 -15.94 58.76
C SER A 13 21.15 -16.14 57.25
N CYS A 14 20.33 -17.00 56.63
CA CYS A 14 20.35 -17.25 55.21
C CYS A 14 19.70 -16.07 54.51
N CYS A 15 20.51 -15.05 54.10
CA CYS A 15 20.03 -13.98 53.20
C CYS A 15 19.73 -14.60 51.83
N LEU A 16 18.45 -14.92 51.59
CA LEU A 16 17.94 -15.21 50.26
C LEU A 16 17.97 -13.89 49.45
N VAL A 17 19.05 -13.70 48.72
CA VAL A 17 19.13 -12.68 47.66
C VAL A 17 18.20 -13.14 46.54
N PHE A 18 16.96 -12.62 46.54
CA PHE A 18 16.11 -12.69 45.37
C PHE A 18 16.75 -11.84 44.27
N LEU A 19 17.51 -12.50 43.39
CA LEU A 19 17.87 -11.95 42.11
C LEU A 19 16.54 -11.74 41.35
N ALA A 20 15.96 -10.56 41.51
CA ALA A 20 14.86 -10.13 40.65
C ALA A 20 15.42 -10.10 39.21
N THR A 21 15.17 -11.15 38.47
CA THR A 21 15.41 -11.11 37.03
C THR A 21 14.62 -9.93 36.50
N PRO A 22 15.25 -8.97 35.77
CA PRO A 22 14.51 -7.86 35.21
C PRO A 22 13.41 -8.45 34.31
N VAL A 23 12.17 -8.17 34.64
CA VAL A 23 11.05 -8.51 33.77
C VAL A 23 11.23 -7.68 32.50
N ILE A 24 11.89 -8.28 31.52
CA ILE A 24 12.02 -7.69 30.18
C ILE A 24 10.61 -7.64 29.64
N ALA A 25 10.12 -6.41 29.38
CA ALA A 25 8.80 -6.26 28.80
C ALA A 25 8.80 -6.90 27.41
N GLN A 26 7.94 -7.88 27.25
CA GLN A 26 7.83 -8.68 26.05
C GLN A 26 7.16 -7.89 24.91
N ASP A 27 7.67 -8.09 23.72
CA ASP A 27 7.01 -7.65 22.51
C ASP A 27 5.78 -8.53 22.25
N THR A 28 4.87 -8.06 21.42
CA THR A 28 3.66 -8.82 21.09
C THR A 28 3.45 -8.80 19.58
N VAL A 29 3.39 -9.98 18.98
CA VAL A 29 3.01 -10.14 17.57
C VAL A 29 1.55 -10.57 17.52
N TYR A 30 0.73 -9.82 16.79
CA TYR A 30 -0.68 -10.14 16.56
C TYR A 30 -0.80 -10.87 15.23
N ILE A 31 -1.34 -12.07 15.25
CA ILE A 31 -1.47 -12.98 14.11
C ILE A 31 -2.93 -13.04 13.68
N ASN A 32 -3.18 -12.92 12.37
CA ASN A 32 -4.50 -13.10 11.76
C ASN A 32 -4.95 -14.55 11.91
N LYS A 33 -6.22 -14.76 12.28
CA LYS A 33 -6.83 -16.09 12.35
C LYS A 33 -7.56 -16.42 11.06
N LEU A 34 -7.52 -17.67 10.64
CA LEU A 34 -8.45 -18.20 9.64
C LEU A 34 -9.89 -18.05 10.18
N GLY A 35 -10.74 -17.35 9.42
CA GLY A 35 -12.11 -17.07 9.84
C GLY A 35 -12.32 -15.72 10.57
N GLY A 36 -11.26 -14.91 10.69
CA GLY A 36 -11.32 -13.55 11.21
C GLY A 36 -10.83 -13.38 12.65
N GLY A 37 -10.52 -12.13 13.01
CA GLY A 37 -9.92 -11.78 14.29
C GLY A 37 -8.43 -12.04 14.37
N THR A 38 -7.85 -11.75 15.55
CA THR A 38 -6.40 -11.92 15.79
C THR A 38 -6.16 -12.76 17.05
N THR A 39 -5.01 -13.43 17.09
CA THR A 39 -4.41 -13.96 18.32
C THR A 39 -3.12 -13.22 18.61
N SER A 40 -2.61 -13.27 19.84
CA SER A 40 -1.36 -12.60 20.18
C SER A 40 -0.33 -13.59 20.72
N ILE A 41 0.92 -13.38 20.34
CA ILE A 41 2.09 -14.12 20.83
C ILE A 41 2.99 -13.10 21.51
N LYS A 42 3.32 -13.35 22.76
CA LYS A 42 4.21 -12.51 23.56
C LYS A 42 5.59 -13.17 23.66
N GLY A 43 6.64 -12.39 23.54
CA GLY A 43 8.02 -12.88 23.63
C GLY A 43 9.02 -11.80 23.24
N GLN A 44 10.23 -12.20 22.94
CA GLN A 44 11.26 -11.31 22.41
C GLN A 44 11.39 -11.50 20.91
N ILE A 45 11.20 -10.41 20.14
CA ILE A 45 11.50 -10.42 18.71
C ILE A 45 13.02 -10.47 18.55
N THR A 46 13.53 -11.57 17.96
CA THR A 46 14.95 -11.83 17.78
C THR A 46 15.43 -11.59 16.36
N ASN A 47 14.51 -11.66 15.38
CA ASN A 47 14.82 -11.38 13.98
C ASN A 47 13.59 -10.79 13.29
N MET A 48 13.85 -9.93 12.31
CA MET A 48 12.84 -9.33 11.45
C MET A 48 13.38 -9.22 10.02
N THR A 49 12.56 -9.61 9.06
CA THR A 49 12.84 -9.49 7.63
C THR A 49 11.58 -8.99 6.92
N PRO A 50 11.66 -8.55 5.66
CA PRO A 50 10.45 -8.23 4.89
C PRO A 50 9.44 -9.39 4.79
N ASP A 51 9.93 -10.64 4.94
CA ASP A 51 9.13 -11.85 4.79
C ASP A 51 8.51 -12.35 6.10
N GLY A 52 8.97 -11.87 7.27
CA GLY A 52 8.44 -12.34 8.54
C GLY A 52 9.24 -11.92 9.77
N VAL A 53 8.77 -12.43 10.91
CA VAL A 53 9.33 -12.13 12.25
C VAL A 53 9.60 -13.43 12.98
N THR A 54 10.76 -13.49 13.67
CA THR A 54 11.07 -14.56 14.64
C THR A 54 10.84 -14.03 16.05
N ILE A 55 9.97 -14.68 16.82
CA ILE A 55 9.70 -14.38 18.22
C ILE A 55 9.89 -15.64 19.06
N ASP A 56 10.75 -15.58 20.07
CA ASP A 56 11.13 -16.70 20.92
C ASP A 56 11.49 -17.98 20.11
N GLY A 57 12.26 -17.80 19.02
CA GLY A 57 12.73 -18.89 18.14
C GLY A 57 11.66 -19.48 17.21
N LYS A 58 10.45 -18.88 17.13
CA LYS A 58 9.41 -19.28 16.18
C LYS A 58 9.26 -18.26 15.09
N ASP A 59 9.19 -18.71 13.85
CA ASP A 59 9.02 -17.87 12.68
C ASP A 59 7.55 -17.70 12.32
N PHE A 60 7.17 -16.45 12.01
CA PHE A 60 5.84 -16.08 11.53
C PHE A 60 5.98 -15.30 10.22
N PRO A 61 5.36 -15.76 9.14
CA PRO A 61 5.40 -15.06 7.87
C PRO A 61 4.65 -13.74 7.96
N VAL A 62 5.13 -12.72 7.28
CA VAL A 62 4.54 -11.37 7.30
C VAL A 62 3.08 -11.36 6.88
N SER A 63 2.66 -12.27 6.00
CA SER A 63 1.27 -12.43 5.55
C SER A 63 0.28 -12.80 6.66
N GLU A 64 0.78 -13.39 7.75
CA GLU A 64 -0.03 -13.74 8.92
C GLU A 64 -0.01 -12.65 9.99
N ILE A 65 0.91 -11.69 9.92
CA ILE A 65 1.09 -10.66 10.93
C ILE A 65 0.10 -9.51 10.71
N ALA A 66 -0.80 -9.31 11.66
CA ALA A 66 -1.71 -8.17 11.67
C ALA A 66 -1.00 -6.89 12.13
N ARG A 67 -0.19 -7.00 13.20
CA ARG A 67 0.61 -5.89 13.76
C ARG A 67 1.63 -6.38 14.78
N ILE A 68 2.57 -5.51 15.10
CA ILE A 68 3.52 -5.68 16.20
C ILE A 68 3.28 -4.59 17.24
N ALA A 69 3.33 -4.96 18.53
CA ALA A 69 3.40 -4.03 19.65
C ALA A 69 4.69 -4.26 20.41
N VAL A 70 5.47 -3.21 20.59
CA VAL A 70 6.76 -3.26 21.26
C VAL A 70 6.57 -3.20 22.78
N GLY A 71 7.22 -4.07 23.52
CA GLY A 71 7.10 -4.11 24.99
C GLY A 71 7.32 -2.73 25.64
N LYS A 72 6.42 -2.30 26.52
CA LYS A 72 6.37 -0.95 27.13
C LYS A 72 6.19 0.18 26.13
N GLU A 73 5.61 -0.06 24.95
CA GLU A 73 5.26 1.05 24.07
C GLU A 73 4.21 1.96 24.73
N PRO A 74 4.29 3.29 24.56
CA PRO A 74 3.25 4.20 25.03
C PRO A 74 1.91 3.89 24.35
N SER A 75 0.78 3.95 25.08
CA SER A 75 -0.56 3.77 24.50
C SER A 75 -0.87 4.72 23.35
N ALA A 76 -0.24 5.90 23.35
CA ALA A 76 -0.31 6.84 22.24
C ALA A 76 0.20 6.23 20.92
N VAL A 77 1.26 5.41 20.93
CA VAL A 77 1.79 4.77 19.71
C VAL A 77 0.78 3.79 19.12
N ASN A 78 0.13 2.99 19.98
CA ASN A 78 -0.90 2.08 19.53
C ASN A 78 -2.08 2.83 18.87
N ARG A 79 -2.53 3.93 19.47
CA ARG A 79 -3.57 4.79 18.87
C ARG A 79 -3.15 5.35 17.52
N LEU A 80 -1.90 5.81 17.37
CA LEU A 80 -1.38 6.33 16.10
C LEU A 80 -1.35 5.23 15.01
N ARG A 81 -1.05 4.00 15.39
CA ARG A 81 -1.12 2.84 14.48
C ARG A 81 -2.56 2.60 14.01
N GLU A 82 -3.55 2.65 14.92
CA GLU A 82 -4.97 2.55 14.55
C GLU A 82 -5.40 3.72 13.65
N GLU A 83 -4.99 4.95 13.92
CA GLU A 83 -5.25 6.10 13.06
C GLU A 83 -4.68 5.90 11.65
N MET A 84 -3.45 5.38 11.53
CA MET A 84 -2.84 5.06 10.23
C MET A 84 -3.62 3.95 9.50
N LEU A 85 -3.98 2.87 10.19
CA LEU A 85 -4.73 1.74 9.60
C LEU A 85 -6.14 2.14 9.16
N ASN A 86 -6.76 3.09 9.86
CA ASN A 86 -8.06 3.68 9.51
C ASN A 86 -7.94 4.86 8.52
N GLU A 87 -6.82 4.98 7.84
CA GLU A 87 -6.54 6.01 6.83
C GLU A 87 -6.61 7.46 7.35
N GLN A 88 -6.57 7.66 8.67
CA GLN A 88 -6.56 8.98 9.32
C GLN A 88 -5.12 9.54 9.36
N TYR A 89 -4.48 9.59 8.21
CA TYR A 89 -3.05 9.91 8.08
C TYR A 89 -2.67 11.29 8.66
N ALA A 90 -3.54 12.28 8.52
CA ALA A 90 -3.29 13.62 9.09
C ALA A 90 -3.27 13.59 10.62
N ASN A 91 -4.20 12.84 11.26
CA ASN A 91 -4.25 12.67 12.70
C ASN A 91 -3.02 11.92 13.20
N CYS A 92 -2.64 10.83 12.52
CA CYS A 92 -1.44 10.08 12.82
C CYS A 92 -0.19 10.98 12.82
N LEU A 93 0.03 11.79 11.78
CA LEU A 93 1.16 12.71 11.71
C LEU A 93 1.14 13.77 12.81
N ALA A 94 -0.03 14.36 13.09
CA ALA A 94 -0.19 15.35 14.16
C ALA A 94 0.08 14.72 15.54
N GLY A 95 -0.34 13.48 15.75
CA GLY A 95 -0.09 12.74 16.97
C GLY A 95 1.40 12.37 17.14
N ILE A 96 2.07 11.91 16.07
CA ILE A 96 3.51 11.62 16.09
C ILE A 96 4.31 12.87 16.50
N ALA A 97 3.96 14.04 15.98
CA ALA A 97 4.63 15.31 16.33
C ALA A 97 4.48 15.67 17.82
N LYS A 98 3.46 15.15 18.50
CA LYS A 98 3.18 15.39 19.93
C LYS A 98 3.76 14.31 20.84
N LEU A 99 4.33 13.23 20.33
CA LEU A 99 4.92 12.18 21.16
C LEU A 99 6.03 12.75 22.05
N ARG A 100 6.02 12.32 23.32
CA ARG A 100 7.04 12.67 24.31
C ARG A 100 7.41 11.42 25.09
N ASN A 101 8.63 11.38 25.62
CA ASN A 101 9.11 10.28 26.47
C ASN A 101 8.96 8.89 25.82
N VAL A 102 9.22 8.82 24.52
CA VAL A 102 9.22 7.53 23.79
C VAL A 102 10.46 6.75 24.23
N PRO A 103 10.29 5.48 24.70
CA PRO A 103 11.41 4.65 25.04
C PRO A 103 12.39 4.50 23.87
N ASP A 104 13.69 4.53 24.18
CA ASP A 104 14.75 4.32 23.18
C ASP A 104 14.90 2.82 22.89
N LYS A 105 13.98 2.31 22.06
CA LYS A 105 13.97 0.94 21.57
C LYS A 105 14.01 0.97 20.04
N PRO A 106 15.01 0.32 19.41
CA PRO A 106 15.16 0.35 17.95
C PRO A 106 13.90 -0.03 17.19
N LEU A 107 13.21 -1.09 17.63
CA LEU A 107 11.98 -1.56 17.00
C LEU A 107 10.83 -0.53 17.13
N LEU A 108 10.70 0.13 18.28
CA LEU A 108 9.69 1.17 18.47
C LEU A 108 9.96 2.41 17.62
N GLN A 109 11.22 2.80 17.50
CA GLN A 109 11.62 3.89 16.62
C GLN A 109 11.32 3.55 15.16
N GLN A 110 11.62 2.32 14.73
CA GLN A 110 11.28 1.83 13.39
C GLN A 110 9.78 1.91 13.09
N GLU A 111 8.92 1.48 14.02
CA GLU A 111 7.47 1.55 13.89
C GLU A 111 6.97 3.00 13.73
N ILE A 112 7.46 3.92 14.57
CA ILE A 112 7.09 5.34 14.52
C ILE A 112 7.56 5.98 13.21
N GLU A 113 8.79 5.69 12.78
CA GLU A 113 9.33 6.22 11.53
C GLU A 113 8.58 5.67 10.31
N PHE A 114 8.19 4.40 10.34
CA PHE A 114 7.31 3.83 9.30
C PHE A 114 5.96 4.56 9.26
N MET A 115 5.25 4.65 10.38
CA MET A 115 3.95 5.33 10.44
C MET A 115 4.05 6.77 9.90
N LYS A 116 5.12 7.50 10.25
CA LYS A 116 5.37 8.85 9.75
C LYS A 116 5.60 8.87 8.24
N ALA A 117 6.49 8.03 7.73
CA ALA A 117 6.84 7.99 6.31
C ALA A 117 5.64 7.55 5.45
N TYR A 118 4.95 6.48 5.88
CA TYR A 118 3.79 5.93 5.20
C TYR A 118 2.63 6.94 5.16
N SER A 119 2.25 7.52 6.30
CA SER A 119 1.18 8.52 6.38
C SER A 119 1.51 9.78 5.55
N THR A 120 2.79 10.18 5.52
CA THR A 120 3.25 11.28 4.65
C THR A 120 3.07 10.95 3.18
N ALA A 121 3.40 9.72 2.76
CA ALA A 121 3.24 9.25 1.40
C ALA A 121 1.76 9.21 0.97
N ARG A 122 0.92 8.63 1.82
CA ARG A 122 -0.52 8.50 1.54
C ARG A 122 -1.22 9.87 1.45
N LEU A 123 -0.92 10.80 2.36
CA LEU A 123 -1.44 12.18 2.28
C LEU A 123 -0.96 12.93 1.04
N SER A 124 0.28 12.68 0.62
CA SER A 124 0.81 13.28 -0.59
C SER A 124 0.06 12.81 -1.83
N LEU A 125 -0.21 11.51 -1.93
CA LEU A 125 -0.93 10.91 -3.05
C LEU A 125 -2.40 11.34 -3.05
N ALA A 126 -3.12 11.17 -1.92
CA ALA A 126 -4.56 11.38 -1.84
C ALA A 126 -4.98 12.85 -1.96
N GLN A 127 -4.32 13.73 -1.24
CA GLN A 127 -4.77 15.12 -1.09
C GLN A 127 -3.82 16.15 -1.71
N GLY A 128 -2.63 15.71 -2.12
CA GLY A 128 -1.58 16.60 -2.59
C GLY A 128 -1.14 17.65 -1.55
N ALA A 129 -1.53 17.49 -0.28
CA ALA A 129 -1.20 18.42 0.80
C ALA A 129 0.31 18.51 1.08
N ILE A 130 1.03 17.43 0.78
CA ILE A 130 2.48 17.31 0.92
C ILE A 130 3.09 17.11 -0.47
N SER A 131 4.22 17.75 -0.75
CA SER A 131 4.94 17.52 -2.01
C SER A 131 5.33 16.05 -2.17
N ALA A 132 5.05 15.47 -3.34
CA ALA A 132 5.40 14.08 -3.65
C ALA A 132 6.91 13.82 -3.57
N VAL A 133 7.74 14.82 -3.88
CA VAL A 133 9.20 14.72 -3.71
C VAL A 133 9.57 14.60 -2.24
N LYS A 134 9.00 15.44 -1.38
CA LYS A 134 9.24 15.39 0.09
C LYS A 134 8.77 14.05 0.68
N ALA A 135 7.61 13.55 0.24
CA ALA A 135 7.08 12.27 0.66
C ALA A 135 7.97 11.11 0.18
N GLY A 136 8.45 11.16 -1.07
CA GLY A 136 9.39 10.19 -1.62
C GLY A 136 10.71 10.15 -0.84
N THR A 137 11.25 11.31 -0.45
CA THR A 137 12.44 11.37 0.41
C THR A 137 12.20 10.71 1.77
N ALA A 138 11.04 10.92 2.38
CA ALA A 138 10.71 10.33 3.67
C ALA A 138 10.60 8.78 3.60
N ILE A 139 9.89 8.26 2.59
CA ILE A 139 9.76 6.81 2.38
C ILE A 139 11.10 6.18 2.03
N LYS A 140 11.88 6.81 1.14
CA LYS A 140 13.21 6.30 0.79
C LYS A 140 14.13 6.28 2.01
N GLY A 141 14.12 7.33 2.83
CA GLY A 141 14.88 7.36 4.08
C GLY A 141 14.53 6.23 5.03
N PHE A 142 13.25 5.87 5.13
CA PHE A 142 12.82 4.69 5.89
C PHE A 142 13.38 3.38 5.29
N LEU A 143 13.25 3.18 3.98
CA LEU A 143 13.74 1.98 3.30
C LEU A 143 15.26 1.81 3.42
N ASP A 144 16.01 2.92 3.30
CA ASP A 144 17.48 2.90 3.43
C ASP A 144 17.93 2.59 4.87
N LYS A 145 17.19 3.09 5.87
CA LYS A 145 17.52 2.90 7.29
C LYS A 145 17.09 1.53 7.82
N TYR A 146 15.98 0.98 7.33
CA TYR A 146 15.37 -0.25 7.82
C TYR A 146 15.09 -1.27 6.70
N PRO A 147 16.13 -1.73 5.96
CA PRO A 147 15.93 -2.62 4.81
C PRO A 147 15.33 -3.99 5.18
N ASN A 148 15.47 -4.39 6.44
CA ASN A 148 14.95 -5.67 6.97
C ASN A 148 13.64 -5.51 7.75
N SER A 149 12.90 -4.42 7.56
CA SER A 149 11.60 -4.21 8.21
C SER A 149 10.51 -5.07 7.57
N ILE A 150 9.54 -5.52 8.38
CA ILE A 150 8.28 -6.10 7.85
C ILE A 150 7.49 -5.07 7.02
N HIS A 151 7.81 -3.79 7.18
CA HIS A 151 7.16 -2.70 6.43
C HIS A 151 7.87 -2.38 5.10
N THR A 152 8.87 -3.15 4.70
CA THR A 152 9.63 -2.92 3.46
C THR A 152 8.71 -2.99 2.24
N TYR A 153 7.83 -3.99 2.13
CA TYR A 153 6.93 -4.09 0.98
C TYR A 153 5.93 -2.93 0.89
N PRO A 154 5.15 -2.58 1.94
CA PRO A 154 4.26 -1.42 1.88
C PRO A 154 5.01 -0.10 1.63
N ALA A 155 6.20 0.08 2.18
CA ALA A 155 7.00 1.27 1.91
C ALA A 155 7.50 1.32 0.45
N THR A 156 7.96 0.19 -0.11
CA THR A 156 8.39 0.09 -1.51
C THR A 156 7.24 0.40 -2.47
N GLU A 157 6.03 -0.09 -2.19
CA GLU A 157 4.86 0.25 -2.98
C GLU A 157 4.60 1.76 -2.99
N GLN A 158 4.59 2.40 -1.81
CA GLN A 158 4.36 3.85 -1.75
C GLN A 158 5.46 4.63 -2.44
N PHE A 159 6.72 4.19 -2.37
CA PHE A 159 7.81 4.84 -3.09
C PHE A 159 7.64 4.74 -4.61
N GLY A 160 7.26 3.58 -5.13
CA GLY A 160 6.93 3.40 -6.54
C GLY A 160 5.75 4.28 -6.99
N ARG A 161 4.66 4.34 -6.21
CA ARG A 161 3.51 5.20 -6.50
C ARG A 161 3.89 6.69 -6.51
N LEU A 162 4.71 7.14 -5.59
CA LEU A 162 5.24 8.52 -5.56
C LEU A 162 6.16 8.79 -6.75
N ALA A 163 7.02 7.84 -7.13
CA ALA A 163 7.87 7.97 -8.32
C ALA A 163 7.01 8.14 -9.59
N TYR A 164 5.98 7.33 -9.76
CA TYR A 164 5.02 7.50 -10.84
C TYR A 164 4.33 8.87 -10.81
N SER A 165 3.86 9.28 -9.66
CA SER A 165 3.16 10.56 -9.48
C SER A 165 3.99 11.79 -9.85
N ILE A 166 5.32 11.70 -9.75
CA ILE A 166 6.25 12.77 -10.17
C ILE A 166 6.75 12.65 -11.62
N GLY A 167 6.16 11.74 -12.40
CA GLY A 167 6.49 11.55 -13.81
C GLY A 167 7.74 10.70 -14.04
N LYS A 168 8.07 9.78 -13.13
CA LYS A 168 9.20 8.84 -13.25
C LYS A 168 8.72 7.39 -13.31
N PRO A 169 7.99 7.01 -14.38
CA PRO A 169 7.42 5.66 -14.50
C PRO A 169 8.49 4.56 -14.56
N GLU A 170 9.71 4.85 -15.06
CA GLU A 170 10.81 3.90 -15.08
C GLU A 170 11.26 3.55 -13.64
N LEU A 171 11.40 4.57 -12.78
CA LEU A 171 11.72 4.35 -11.36
C LEU A 171 10.59 3.61 -10.65
N ALA A 172 9.33 3.96 -10.93
CA ALA A 172 8.17 3.26 -10.39
C ALA A 172 8.19 1.78 -10.78
N ALA A 173 8.47 1.46 -12.05
CA ALA A 173 8.61 0.10 -12.53
C ALA A 173 9.70 -0.68 -11.79
N GLN A 174 10.87 -0.07 -11.55
CA GLN A 174 11.96 -0.69 -10.78
C GLN A 174 11.54 -1.03 -9.35
N GLU A 175 10.79 -0.15 -8.70
CA GLU A 175 10.30 -0.41 -7.34
C GLU A 175 9.22 -1.51 -7.32
N PHE A 176 8.29 -1.51 -8.27
CA PHE A 176 7.27 -2.55 -8.37
C PHE A 176 7.85 -3.92 -8.76
N GLU A 177 8.97 -3.96 -9.52
CA GLU A 177 9.71 -5.20 -9.81
C GLU A 177 10.24 -5.84 -8.52
N LYS A 178 10.70 -5.06 -7.54
CA LYS A 178 11.12 -5.59 -6.23
C LYS A 178 9.98 -6.31 -5.51
N LEU A 179 8.74 -5.82 -5.64
CA LEU A 179 7.56 -6.44 -5.04
C LEU A 179 7.18 -7.77 -5.71
N ARG A 180 7.50 -7.97 -6.99
CA ARG A 180 7.29 -9.26 -7.68
C ARG A 180 8.09 -10.40 -7.06
N GLY A 181 9.20 -10.11 -6.43
CA GLY A 181 10.02 -11.07 -5.68
C GLY A 181 9.56 -11.33 -4.25
N ALA A 182 8.51 -10.66 -3.77
CA ALA A 182 8.01 -10.83 -2.42
C ALA A 182 7.50 -12.26 -2.18
N LYS A 183 7.77 -12.82 -1.00
CA LYS A 183 7.17 -14.09 -0.58
C LYS A 183 5.72 -13.93 -0.11
N TRP A 184 5.32 -12.72 0.19
CA TRP A 184 3.93 -12.41 0.49
C TRP A 184 3.13 -12.26 -0.81
N GLU A 185 2.24 -13.21 -1.07
CA GLU A 185 1.44 -13.29 -2.29
C GLU A 185 0.74 -11.97 -2.66
N GLU A 186 0.20 -11.27 -1.66
CA GLU A 186 -0.45 -9.97 -1.88
C GLU A 186 0.48 -8.99 -2.57
N TYR A 187 1.68 -8.81 -2.07
CA TYR A 187 2.65 -7.88 -2.64
C TYR A 187 3.26 -8.39 -3.94
N GLN A 188 3.39 -9.70 -4.10
CA GLN A 188 3.83 -10.30 -5.36
C GLN A 188 2.85 -9.97 -6.50
N MET A 189 1.55 -10.25 -6.32
CA MET A 189 0.53 -9.97 -7.32
C MET A 189 0.35 -8.46 -7.56
N ARG A 190 0.35 -7.68 -6.49
CA ARG A 190 0.28 -6.21 -6.55
C ARG A 190 1.47 -5.62 -7.29
N GLY A 191 2.68 -6.08 -6.99
CA GLY A 191 3.90 -5.68 -7.67
C GLY A 191 3.85 -6.01 -9.16
N GLN A 192 3.42 -7.20 -9.52
CA GLN A 192 3.29 -7.63 -10.90
C GLN A 192 2.24 -6.81 -11.67
N PHE A 193 1.10 -6.51 -11.04
CA PHE A 193 0.06 -5.66 -11.63
C PHE A 193 0.55 -4.23 -11.87
N LEU A 194 1.14 -3.62 -10.85
CA LEU A 194 1.64 -2.25 -10.93
C LEU A 194 2.81 -2.12 -11.92
N HIS A 195 3.72 -3.11 -11.97
CA HIS A 195 4.79 -3.16 -12.95
C HIS A 195 4.22 -3.25 -14.36
N GLY A 196 3.26 -4.14 -14.63
CA GLY A 196 2.57 -4.26 -15.91
C GLY A 196 1.94 -2.95 -16.36
N ARG A 197 1.30 -2.22 -15.45
CA ARG A 197 0.77 -0.88 -15.74
C ARG A 197 1.87 0.12 -16.09
N MET A 198 3.01 0.12 -15.41
CA MET A 198 4.14 0.98 -15.77
C MET A 198 4.71 0.61 -17.14
N MET A 199 4.80 -0.68 -17.46
CA MET A 199 5.21 -1.14 -18.80
C MET A 199 4.24 -0.62 -19.88
N ALA A 200 2.93 -0.63 -19.63
CA ALA A 200 1.95 -0.06 -20.57
C ALA A 200 2.12 1.46 -20.72
N VAL A 201 2.35 2.21 -19.63
CA VAL A 201 2.62 3.65 -19.66
C VAL A 201 3.89 3.98 -20.48
N LEU A 202 4.91 3.13 -20.38
CA LEU A 202 6.19 3.24 -21.12
C LEU A 202 6.11 2.74 -22.57
N GLY A 203 4.94 2.31 -23.04
CA GLY A 203 4.74 1.75 -24.38
C GLY A 203 5.34 0.35 -24.57
N GLN A 204 5.81 -0.30 -23.49
CA GLN A 204 6.36 -1.65 -23.53
C GLN A 204 5.26 -2.72 -23.45
N THR A 205 4.36 -2.69 -24.42
CA THR A 205 3.10 -3.48 -24.43
C THR A 205 3.33 -4.99 -24.28
N ALA A 206 4.38 -5.54 -24.88
CA ALA A 206 4.69 -6.96 -24.75
C ALA A 206 5.01 -7.37 -23.32
N LYS A 207 5.80 -6.55 -22.60
CA LYS A 207 6.11 -6.80 -21.18
C LYS A 207 4.87 -6.65 -20.29
N ALA A 208 4.05 -5.61 -20.55
CA ALA A 208 2.78 -5.45 -19.84
C ALA A 208 1.88 -6.68 -19.98
N LYS A 209 1.74 -7.22 -21.20
CA LYS A 209 0.99 -8.47 -21.43
C LYS A 209 1.56 -9.64 -20.63
N THR A 210 2.88 -9.82 -20.63
CA THR A 210 3.55 -10.89 -19.88
C THR A 210 3.24 -10.79 -18.38
N ASP A 211 3.22 -9.59 -17.81
CA ASP A 211 2.90 -9.38 -16.41
C ASP A 211 1.45 -9.78 -16.09
N PHE A 212 0.50 -9.30 -16.88
CA PHE A 212 -0.91 -9.65 -16.67
C PHE A 212 -1.20 -11.13 -16.91
N GLU A 213 -0.56 -11.76 -17.90
CA GLU A 213 -0.64 -13.21 -18.11
C GLU A 213 -0.07 -14.00 -16.93
N GLY A 214 1.03 -13.50 -16.34
CA GLY A 214 1.62 -14.10 -15.14
C GLY A 214 0.65 -14.11 -13.96
N ILE A 215 -0.09 -13.02 -13.74
CA ILE A 215 -1.14 -12.97 -12.70
C ILE A 215 -2.24 -14.01 -12.98
N LEU A 216 -2.68 -14.12 -14.24
CA LEU A 216 -3.74 -15.07 -14.61
C LEU A 216 -3.35 -16.54 -14.44
N LYS A 217 -2.05 -16.85 -14.54
CA LYS A 217 -1.50 -18.20 -14.35
C LYS A 217 -1.29 -18.58 -12.89
N GLN A 218 -1.40 -17.64 -11.94
CA GLN A 218 -1.28 -17.95 -10.51
C GLN A 218 -2.37 -18.96 -10.08
N THR A 219 -1.98 -19.95 -9.31
CA THR A 219 -2.89 -21.03 -8.86
C THR A 219 -3.73 -20.61 -7.66
N SER A 220 -3.33 -19.58 -6.95
CA SER A 220 -4.05 -19.07 -5.78
C SER A 220 -5.50 -18.69 -6.10
N ASN A 221 -6.39 -19.04 -5.16
CA ASN A 221 -7.82 -18.72 -5.19
C ASN A 221 -8.25 -17.83 -4.03
N SER A 222 -7.31 -17.17 -3.37
CA SER A 222 -7.62 -16.15 -2.36
C SER A 222 -8.48 -15.04 -2.98
N ASP A 223 -9.26 -14.33 -2.16
CA ASP A 223 -10.11 -13.25 -2.68
C ASP A 223 -9.26 -12.13 -3.31
N LEU A 224 -8.08 -11.89 -2.75
CA LEU A 224 -7.10 -11.01 -3.34
C LEU A 224 -6.63 -11.49 -4.73
N ALA A 225 -6.28 -12.78 -4.87
CA ALA A 225 -5.88 -13.35 -6.15
C ALA A 225 -6.99 -13.22 -7.19
N LYS A 226 -8.24 -13.47 -6.81
CA LYS A 226 -9.40 -13.26 -7.69
C LYS A 226 -9.49 -11.79 -8.14
N GLN A 227 -9.34 -10.84 -7.23
CA GLN A 227 -9.36 -9.41 -7.53
C GLN A 227 -8.28 -9.03 -8.56
N TYR A 228 -7.01 -9.43 -8.34
CA TYR A 228 -5.94 -9.12 -9.28
C TYR A 228 -6.08 -9.84 -10.62
N LYS A 229 -6.66 -11.06 -10.66
CA LYS A 229 -6.98 -11.74 -11.92
C LYS A 229 -8.00 -10.97 -12.74
N VAL A 230 -9.02 -10.40 -12.11
CA VAL A 230 -10.04 -9.60 -12.82
C VAL A 230 -9.46 -8.28 -13.31
N LEU A 231 -8.66 -7.59 -12.48
CA LEU A 231 -7.94 -6.39 -12.89
C LEU A 231 -6.97 -6.67 -14.06
N ALA A 232 -6.26 -7.80 -14.04
CA ALA A 232 -5.36 -8.20 -15.12
C ALA A 232 -6.12 -8.46 -16.44
N ARG A 233 -7.31 -9.10 -16.37
CA ARG A 233 -8.18 -9.26 -17.55
C ARG A 233 -8.64 -7.91 -18.13
N CYS A 234 -8.97 -6.96 -17.26
CA CYS A 234 -9.33 -5.60 -17.68
C CYS A 234 -8.18 -4.92 -18.45
N GLU A 235 -6.96 -4.95 -17.90
CA GLU A 235 -5.80 -4.34 -18.56
C GLU A 235 -5.39 -5.08 -19.85
N GLN A 236 -5.55 -6.40 -19.91
CA GLN A 236 -5.35 -7.15 -21.16
C GLN A 236 -6.37 -6.75 -22.22
N ALA A 237 -7.64 -6.61 -21.87
CA ALA A 237 -8.66 -6.13 -22.79
C ALA A 237 -8.36 -4.70 -23.26
N ARG A 238 -7.91 -3.81 -22.36
CA ARG A 238 -7.45 -2.46 -22.74
C ARG A 238 -6.33 -2.52 -23.79
N ILE A 239 -5.31 -3.33 -23.57
CA ILE A 239 -4.19 -3.47 -24.53
C ILE A 239 -4.69 -4.04 -25.85
N GLU A 240 -5.54 -5.07 -25.85
CA GLU A 240 -6.10 -5.66 -27.05
C GLU A 240 -6.87 -4.61 -27.89
N GLY A 241 -7.75 -3.84 -27.23
CA GLY A 241 -8.52 -2.80 -27.89
C GLY A 241 -7.66 -1.68 -28.48
N LEU A 242 -6.58 -1.32 -27.81
CA LEU A 242 -5.63 -0.31 -28.30
C LEU A 242 -4.73 -0.81 -29.45
N THR A 243 -4.61 -2.13 -29.62
CA THR A 243 -3.77 -2.76 -30.66
C THR A 243 -4.57 -3.32 -31.85
N GLY A 244 -5.88 -3.06 -31.95
CA GLY A 244 -6.69 -3.37 -33.13
C GLY A 244 -7.93 -4.24 -32.87
N GLY A 245 -8.05 -4.85 -31.66
CA GLY A 245 -9.20 -5.72 -31.31
C GLY A 245 -10.34 -5.01 -30.58
N ALA A 246 -10.73 -3.77 -31.00
CA ALA A 246 -11.63 -2.91 -30.25
C ALA A 246 -12.98 -3.54 -29.91
N ALA A 247 -13.69 -4.13 -30.88
CA ALA A 247 -15.01 -4.73 -30.63
C ALA A 247 -14.95 -5.90 -29.65
N ALA A 248 -13.97 -6.80 -29.82
CA ALA A 248 -13.75 -7.95 -28.91
C ALA A 248 -13.36 -7.48 -27.50
N ALA A 249 -12.49 -6.47 -27.40
CA ALA A 249 -12.07 -5.91 -26.13
C ALA A 249 -13.22 -5.25 -25.37
N LEU A 250 -14.03 -4.44 -26.05
CA LEU A 250 -15.24 -3.85 -25.45
C LEU A 250 -16.24 -4.92 -24.99
N GLY A 251 -16.40 -6.01 -25.76
CA GLY A 251 -17.22 -7.14 -25.35
C GLY A 251 -16.72 -7.78 -24.04
N LYS A 252 -15.40 -8.00 -23.91
CA LYS A 252 -14.78 -8.51 -22.67
C LYS A 252 -14.98 -7.57 -21.49
N LEU A 253 -14.80 -6.24 -21.69
CA LEU A 253 -15.01 -5.25 -20.64
C LEU A 253 -16.47 -5.19 -20.19
N ASN A 254 -17.43 -5.24 -21.12
CA ASN A 254 -18.86 -5.34 -20.79
C ASN A 254 -19.19 -6.61 -20.00
N GLN A 255 -18.56 -7.74 -20.33
CA GLN A 255 -18.70 -8.98 -19.55
C GLN A 255 -18.21 -8.78 -18.13
N LEU A 256 -17.04 -8.13 -17.94
CA LEU A 256 -16.52 -7.83 -16.60
C LEU A 256 -17.48 -6.95 -15.79
N VAL A 257 -18.14 -5.99 -16.44
CA VAL A 257 -19.19 -5.15 -15.80
C VAL A 257 -20.36 -6.02 -15.35
N SER A 258 -20.81 -6.96 -16.21
CA SER A 258 -21.94 -7.83 -15.88
C SER A 258 -21.64 -8.84 -14.78
N ASP A 259 -20.40 -9.33 -14.71
CA ASP A 259 -19.98 -10.37 -13.77
C ASP A 259 -19.59 -9.80 -12.40
N SER A 260 -19.54 -8.48 -12.25
CA SER A 260 -19.04 -7.80 -11.04
C SER A 260 -20.08 -6.83 -10.48
N LYS A 261 -19.93 -6.49 -9.19
CA LYS A 261 -20.74 -5.48 -8.54
C LYS A 261 -19.89 -4.24 -8.27
N SER A 262 -20.40 -3.06 -8.65
CA SER A 262 -19.66 -1.81 -8.57
C SER A 262 -19.37 -1.33 -7.15
N ASP A 263 -20.22 -1.61 -6.19
CA ASP A 263 -20.07 -1.29 -4.77
C ASP A 263 -19.03 -2.17 -4.06
N GLU A 264 -18.84 -3.41 -4.54
CA GLU A 264 -17.83 -4.34 -4.01
C GLU A 264 -16.47 -4.18 -4.71
N ASN A 265 -16.42 -3.61 -5.93
CA ASN A 265 -15.23 -3.60 -6.79
C ASN A 265 -14.93 -2.22 -7.42
N VAL A 266 -14.98 -1.17 -6.62
CA VAL A 266 -14.83 0.25 -7.05
C VAL A 266 -13.59 0.46 -7.92
N GLU A 267 -12.43 -0.10 -7.53
CA GLU A 267 -11.18 0.01 -8.28
C GLU A 267 -11.30 -0.63 -9.68
N LEU A 268 -11.88 -1.83 -9.76
CA LEU A 268 -12.09 -2.53 -11.02
C LEU A 268 -12.94 -1.71 -12.00
N PHE A 269 -14.05 -1.17 -11.53
CA PHE A 269 -14.96 -0.37 -12.39
C PHE A 269 -14.30 0.89 -12.89
N ALA A 270 -13.51 1.58 -12.07
CA ALA A 270 -12.72 2.73 -12.50
C ALA A 270 -11.75 2.35 -13.64
N HIS A 271 -11.07 1.20 -13.53
CA HIS A 271 -10.20 0.68 -14.58
C HIS A 271 -10.98 0.29 -15.85
N ILE A 272 -12.13 -0.38 -15.71
CA ILE A 272 -12.97 -0.81 -16.85
C ILE A 272 -13.41 0.41 -17.66
N TYR A 273 -14.01 1.41 -17.03
CA TYR A 273 -14.48 2.58 -17.75
C TYR A 273 -13.36 3.40 -18.39
N ASN A 274 -12.20 3.50 -17.73
CA ASN A 274 -11.03 4.11 -18.36
C ASN A 274 -10.51 3.29 -19.55
N ALA A 275 -10.55 1.96 -19.48
CA ALA A 275 -10.17 1.09 -20.59
C ALA A 275 -11.13 1.27 -21.78
N MET A 276 -12.44 1.28 -21.52
CA MET A 276 -13.46 1.56 -22.57
C MET A 276 -13.24 2.94 -23.18
N GLY A 277 -13.04 3.98 -22.34
CA GLY A 277 -12.75 5.33 -22.80
C GLY A 277 -11.54 5.40 -23.71
N ALA A 278 -10.44 4.74 -23.33
CA ALA A 278 -9.21 4.71 -24.12
C ALA A 278 -9.41 3.99 -25.48
N ILE A 279 -10.17 2.91 -25.52
CA ILE A 279 -10.49 2.17 -26.74
C ILE A 279 -11.37 3.03 -27.67
N HIS A 280 -12.41 3.66 -27.14
CA HIS A 280 -13.26 4.58 -27.91
C HIS A 280 -12.50 5.79 -28.44
N GLU A 281 -11.62 6.40 -27.60
CA GLU A 281 -10.76 7.51 -28.01
C GLU A 281 -9.83 7.09 -29.17
N LYS A 282 -9.22 5.88 -29.11
CA LYS A 282 -8.37 5.34 -30.18
C LYS A 282 -9.12 5.12 -31.47
N ASN A 283 -10.42 4.80 -31.41
CA ASN A 283 -11.29 4.61 -32.57
C ASN A 283 -12.05 5.88 -32.97
N GLU A 284 -11.65 7.05 -32.48
CA GLU A 284 -12.24 8.35 -32.79
C GLU A 284 -13.74 8.50 -32.39
N SER A 285 -14.26 7.55 -31.59
CA SER A 285 -15.60 7.59 -31.02
C SER A 285 -15.63 8.49 -29.78
N LEU A 286 -15.42 9.81 -30.01
CA LEU A 286 -15.15 10.77 -28.93
C LEU A 286 -16.32 10.95 -27.95
N LYS A 287 -17.57 10.74 -28.38
CA LYS A 287 -18.73 10.84 -27.48
C LYS A 287 -18.78 9.68 -26.51
N GLU A 288 -18.59 8.47 -27.01
CA GLU A 288 -18.52 7.24 -26.22
C GLU A 288 -17.31 7.26 -25.28
N ALA A 289 -16.16 7.76 -25.77
CA ALA A 289 -14.97 7.96 -24.94
C ALA A 289 -15.25 8.92 -23.77
N ARG A 290 -15.88 10.07 -24.07
CA ARG A 290 -16.28 11.06 -23.06
C ARG A 290 -17.18 10.40 -22.00
N ASP A 291 -18.20 9.67 -22.44
CA ASP A 291 -19.21 9.09 -21.55
C ASP A 291 -18.58 8.03 -20.64
N ALA A 292 -17.66 7.21 -21.15
CA ALA A 292 -16.91 6.24 -20.37
C ALA A 292 -16.01 6.93 -19.30
N TYR A 293 -15.25 7.97 -19.67
CA TYR A 293 -14.43 8.70 -18.69
C TYR A 293 -15.28 9.48 -17.67
N LEU A 294 -16.48 9.97 -18.06
CA LEU A 294 -17.42 10.59 -17.11
C LEU A 294 -17.90 9.59 -16.06
N HIS A 295 -18.15 8.32 -16.42
CA HIS A 295 -18.45 7.29 -15.43
C HIS A 295 -17.35 7.17 -14.37
N THR A 296 -16.09 7.15 -14.79
CA THR A 296 -14.97 7.11 -13.84
C THR A 296 -14.94 8.35 -12.95
N GLN A 297 -15.04 9.55 -13.53
CA GLN A 297 -15.00 10.80 -12.77
C GLN A 297 -16.13 10.90 -11.73
N LEU A 298 -17.36 10.59 -12.14
CA LEU A 298 -18.55 10.84 -11.32
C LEU A 298 -18.81 9.77 -10.28
N LEU A 299 -18.56 8.50 -10.61
CA LEU A 299 -18.91 7.37 -9.76
C LEU A 299 -17.71 6.82 -8.98
N PHE A 300 -16.49 6.95 -9.51
CA PHE A 300 -15.29 6.34 -8.98
C PHE A 300 -14.15 7.35 -8.71
N GLY A 301 -14.52 8.62 -8.42
CA GLY A 301 -13.57 9.70 -8.16
C GLY A 301 -12.67 9.52 -6.93
N ASN A 302 -12.99 8.55 -6.07
CA ASN A 302 -12.15 8.15 -4.94
C ASN A 302 -10.98 7.22 -5.33
N VAL A 303 -10.98 6.66 -6.56
CA VAL A 303 -9.86 5.88 -7.09
C VAL A 303 -8.92 6.85 -7.83
N GLU A 304 -7.92 7.33 -7.11
CA GLU A 304 -7.12 8.52 -7.46
C GLU A 304 -6.52 8.49 -8.87
N ASP A 305 -5.77 7.43 -9.24
CA ASP A 305 -5.08 7.40 -10.52
C ASP A 305 -6.02 7.25 -11.73
N PRO A 306 -7.01 6.33 -11.73
CA PRO A 306 -8.04 6.30 -12.78
C PRO A 306 -8.86 7.59 -12.89
N ALA A 307 -9.25 8.22 -11.77
CA ALA A 307 -9.99 9.48 -11.80
C ALA A 307 -9.16 10.63 -12.38
N ALA A 308 -7.88 10.70 -12.05
CA ALA A 308 -6.97 11.67 -12.63
C ALA A 308 -6.74 11.41 -14.13
N GLU A 309 -6.62 10.15 -14.57
CA GLU A 309 -6.57 9.80 -15.99
C GLU A 309 -7.85 10.27 -16.72
N ALA A 310 -9.01 9.95 -16.17
CA ALA A 310 -10.29 10.33 -16.75
C ALA A 310 -10.40 11.85 -16.95
N LEU A 311 -10.08 12.64 -15.92
CA LEU A 311 -10.10 14.12 -16.02
C LEU A 311 -9.11 14.66 -17.06
N TYR A 312 -7.91 14.10 -17.12
CA TYR A 312 -6.91 14.45 -18.13
C TYR A 312 -7.47 14.20 -19.54
N ARG A 313 -8.05 13.02 -19.79
CA ARG A 313 -8.62 12.64 -21.09
C ARG A 313 -9.84 13.50 -21.42
N LEU A 314 -10.77 13.71 -20.47
CA LEU A 314 -11.92 14.60 -20.64
C LEU A 314 -11.49 16.01 -21.02
N SER A 315 -10.45 16.56 -20.40
CA SER A 315 -9.95 17.90 -20.74
C SER A 315 -9.52 18.01 -22.21
N LYS A 316 -8.98 16.93 -22.81
CA LYS A 316 -8.58 16.87 -24.23
C LYS A 316 -9.77 16.62 -25.15
N ILE A 317 -10.64 15.68 -24.80
CA ILE A 317 -11.83 15.34 -25.58
C ILE A 317 -12.75 16.55 -25.71
N TYR A 318 -12.98 17.31 -24.65
CA TYR A 318 -13.82 18.51 -24.68
C TYR A 318 -13.22 19.60 -25.57
N VAL A 319 -11.91 19.77 -25.65
CA VAL A 319 -11.28 20.68 -26.62
C VAL A 319 -11.64 20.26 -28.05
N THR A 320 -11.47 18.97 -28.37
CA THR A 320 -11.78 18.42 -29.69
C THR A 320 -13.30 18.56 -30.06
N LEU A 321 -14.16 18.45 -29.03
CA LEU A 321 -15.61 18.64 -29.20
C LEU A 321 -16.05 20.12 -29.16
N ASN A 322 -15.10 21.07 -29.16
CA ASN A 322 -15.37 22.53 -29.10
C ASN A 322 -16.08 22.97 -27.80
N ASP A 323 -16.00 22.24 -26.70
CA ASP A 323 -16.53 22.61 -25.39
C ASP A 323 -15.41 23.11 -24.46
N SER A 324 -14.94 24.33 -24.72
CA SER A 324 -13.85 24.96 -23.97
C SER A 324 -14.17 25.15 -22.47
N LYS A 325 -15.46 25.32 -22.14
CA LYS A 325 -15.90 25.48 -20.75
C LYS A 325 -15.64 24.20 -19.97
N ARG A 326 -16.16 23.05 -20.42
CA ARG A 326 -15.97 21.75 -19.75
C ARG A 326 -14.52 21.30 -19.79
N ALA A 327 -13.78 21.60 -20.84
CA ALA A 327 -12.34 21.36 -20.91
C ALA A 327 -11.59 22.07 -19.77
N GLY A 328 -11.92 23.36 -19.54
CA GLY A 328 -11.35 24.14 -18.43
C GLY A 328 -11.77 23.65 -17.06
N GLU A 329 -13.01 23.20 -16.89
CA GLU A 329 -13.51 22.61 -15.65
C GLU A 329 -12.76 21.30 -15.30
N ALA A 330 -12.67 20.37 -16.26
CA ALA A 330 -11.94 19.11 -16.08
C ALA A 330 -10.45 19.35 -15.75
N LYS A 331 -9.79 20.28 -16.46
CA LYS A 331 -8.39 20.64 -16.17
C LYS A 331 -8.24 21.23 -14.77
N ARG A 332 -9.14 22.10 -14.34
CA ARG A 332 -9.11 22.72 -13.00
C ARG A 332 -9.31 21.68 -11.90
N GLU A 333 -10.28 20.77 -12.07
CA GLU A 333 -10.55 19.70 -11.13
C GLU A 333 -9.32 18.78 -11.00
N LEU A 334 -8.70 18.37 -12.12
CA LEU A 334 -7.46 17.61 -12.13
C LEU A 334 -6.35 18.31 -11.33
N GLN A 335 -6.15 19.62 -11.57
CA GLN A 335 -5.09 20.40 -10.92
C GLN A 335 -5.36 20.68 -9.43
N THR A 336 -6.60 20.63 -8.99
CA THR A 336 -6.96 20.88 -7.58
C THR A 336 -7.04 19.60 -6.77
N LYS A 337 -7.80 18.61 -7.23
CA LYS A 337 -8.02 17.36 -6.49
C LYS A 337 -6.85 16.37 -6.62
N TYR A 338 -6.22 16.28 -7.81
CA TYR A 338 -5.21 15.27 -8.12
C TYR A 338 -3.86 15.89 -8.52
N ARG A 339 -3.52 17.04 -7.95
CA ARG A 339 -2.33 17.83 -8.33
C ARG A 339 -0.99 17.09 -8.25
N ASN A 340 -0.90 16.07 -7.40
CA ASN A 340 0.28 15.20 -7.28
C ASN A 340 0.17 13.93 -8.15
N SER A 341 -0.80 13.83 -9.07
CA SER A 341 -0.87 12.71 -9.99
C SER A 341 0.06 12.87 -11.18
N TYR A 342 0.45 11.77 -11.79
CA TYR A 342 1.12 11.74 -13.09
C TYR A 342 0.36 12.54 -14.15
N TRP A 343 -0.97 12.37 -14.19
CA TRP A 343 -1.85 12.99 -15.18
C TRP A 343 -1.96 14.49 -15.05
N ALA A 344 -1.93 15.02 -13.83
CA ALA A 344 -1.91 16.47 -13.61
C ALA A 344 -0.62 17.11 -14.16
N LYS A 345 0.50 16.44 -14.03
CA LYS A 345 1.79 16.90 -14.58
C LYS A 345 1.88 16.76 -16.07
N LYS A 346 1.30 15.70 -16.64
CA LYS A 346 1.19 15.52 -18.09
C LYS A 346 0.28 16.55 -18.74
N GLY A 347 -0.70 17.10 -18.01
CA GLY A 347 -1.67 18.11 -18.45
C GLY A 347 -1.26 19.56 -18.17
N SER A 348 -0.11 19.81 -17.52
CA SER A 348 0.39 21.16 -17.20
C SER A 348 1.18 21.82 -18.31
#